data_2c683cec4c2454174e408fc191040710
#
_entry.id   2c683cec4c2454174e408fc191040710
#
_cell.length_a   1.000
_cell.length_b   1.000
_cell.length_c   1.000
_cell.angle_alpha   90.00
_cell.angle_beta   90.00
_cell.angle_gamma   90.00
#
_symmetry.space_group_name_H-M   'P 1'
#
loop_
_entity.id
_entity.type
_entity.pdbx_description
1 polymer ?
#
loop_
_entity_poly.entity_id
_entity_poly.type
_entity_poly.pdbx_seq_one_letter_code
_entity_poly.pdbx_strand_id
1 'polypeptide(L)'
;WFKNYNIEDFRTSINIDKLLEIEFVEIGNDFLKAKMPVNEKTRQPLGLLHGGASCVIAESTASCAAYLTVDPSKKTVVGLSLTANHIKSITEGFVYATASPNHLGKTTSIWDVKIEDEMGNLISKIVFTAMHKDVKV
;
A
#
# COMPACT_ATOMS: atom_id res chain seq x y z
N TRP A 1 2.55 -1.26 -15.81
CA TRP A 1 3.83 -1.08 -15.13
C TRP A 1 4.87 -0.59 -16.13
N PHE A 2 5.92 0.07 -15.65
CA PHE A 2 7.02 0.57 -16.50
C PHE A 2 7.78 -0.57 -17.20
N LYS A 3 7.92 -1.71 -16.51
CA LYS A 3 8.54 -2.94 -17.05
C LYS A 3 7.90 -4.16 -16.40
N ASN A 4 8.30 -5.35 -16.80
CA ASN A 4 7.89 -6.57 -16.12
C ASN A 4 8.61 -6.68 -14.77
N TYR A 5 7.83 -6.75 -13.70
CA TYR A 5 8.32 -6.93 -12.34
C TYR A 5 7.91 -8.29 -11.80
N ASN A 6 8.76 -8.89 -11.01
CA ASN A 6 8.51 -10.13 -10.30
C ASN A 6 8.27 -9.82 -8.83
N ILE A 7 7.26 -10.43 -8.22
CA ILE A 7 6.98 -10.18 -6.80
C ILE A 7 8.16 -10.56 -5.90
N GLU A 8 8.96 -11.53 -6.30
CA GLU A 8 10.16 -11.96 -5.56
C GLU A 8 11.27 -10.91 -5.53
N ASP A 9 11.21 -9.91 -6.42
CA ASP A 9 12.18 -8.81 -6.45
C ASP A 9 11.90 -7.77 -5.36
N PHE A 10 10.71 -7.80 -4.75
CA PHE A 10 10.31 -6.88 -3.69
C PHE A 10 10.92 -7.33 -2.36
N ARG A 11 11.89 -6.59 -1.88
CA ARG A 11 12.54 -6.86 -0.60
C ARG A 11 12.17 -5.80 0.41
N THR A 12 11.81 -6.23 1.60
CA THR A 12 11.56 -5.33 2.71
C THR A 12 12.91 -4.83 3.23
N SER A 13 13.14 -3.53 3.13
CA SER A 13 14.30 -2.89 3.77
C SER A 13 14.03 -2.72 5.26
N ILE A 14 15.07 -2.29 6.01
CA ILE A 14 14.94 -2.00 7.44
C ILE A 14 14.24 -0.66 7.59
N ASN A 15 12.91 -0.68 7.66
CA ASN A 15 12.04 0.51 7.77
C ASN A 15 10.71 0.12 8.42
N ILE A 16 9.73 1.01 8.34
CA ILE A 16 8.41 0.78 8.94
C ILE A 16 7.70 -0.47 8.39
N ASP A 17 7.90 -0.79 7.12
CA ASP A 17 7.29 -1.98 6.52
C ASP A 17 7.79 -3.25 7.21
N LYS A 18 9.10 -3.35 7.43
CA LYS A 18 9.68 -4.48 8.15
C LYS A 18 9.23 -4.52 9.61
N LEU A 19 9.14 -3.36 10.25
CA LEU A 19 8.70 -3.27 11.65
C LEU A 19 7.28 -3.80 11.83
N LEU A 20 6.38 -3.48 10.91
CA LEU A 20 4.99 -3.92 10.94
C LEU A 20 4.77 -5.26 10.21
N GLU A 21 5.83 -5.89 9.73
CA GLU A 21 5.80 -7.18 9.01
C GLU A 21 4.93 -7.12 7.75
N ILE A 22 4.99 -5.98 7.04
CA ILE A 22 4.32 -5.80 5.75
C ILE A 22 5.10 -6.56 4.69
N GLU A 23 4.42 -7.39 3.93
CA GLU A 23 5.00 -8.22 2.88
C GLU A 23 4.22 -8.06 1.58
N PHE A 24 4.91 -7.77 0.48
CA PHE A 24 4.30 -7.75 -0.84
C PHE A 24 4.11 -9.19 -1.31
N VAL A 25 2.87 -9.54 -1.69
CA VAL A 25 2.50 -10.93 -1.95
C VAL A 25 2.06 -11.22 -3.38
N GLU A 26 1.60 -10.21 -4.11
CA GLU A 26 1.12 -10.42 -5.47
C GLU A 26 1.22 -9.14 -6.30
N ILE A 27 1.63 -9.27 -7.54
CA ILE A 27 1.56 -8.21 -8.54
C ILE A 27 0.76 -8.72 -9.74
N GLY A 28 -0.32 -8.01 -10.08
CA GLY A 28 -1.16 -8.31 -11.24
C GLY A 28 -0.88 -7.34 -12.38
N ASN A 29 -1.73 -7.37 -13.40
CA ASN A 29 -1.61 -6.48 -14.56
C ASN A 29 -1.84 -5.01 -14.17
N ASP A 30 -2.71 -4.77 -13.19
CA ASP A 30 -3.14 -3.42 -12.77
C ASP A 30 -3.31 -3.30 -11.26
N PHE A 31 -2.68 -4.16 -10.48
CA PHE A 31 -2.72 -4.06 -9.02
C PHE A 31 -1.44 -4.59 -8.37
N LEU A 32 -1.19 -4.10 -7.16
CA LEU A 32 -0.17 -4.60 -6.26
C LEU A 32 -0.84 -4.94 -4.92
N LYS A 33 -0.48 -6.07 -4.34
CA LYS A 33 -1.07 -6.56 -3.11
C LYS A 33 0.00 -6.82 -2.05
N ALA A 34 -0.29 -6.40 -0.83
CA ALA A 34 0.56 -6.65 0.34
C ALA A 34 -0.29 -7.17 1.50
N LYS A 35 0.35 -7.83 2.46
CA LYS A 35 -0.30 -8.29 3.69
C LYS A 35 0.41 -7.77 4.92
N MET A 36 -0.32 -7.71 6.03
CA MET A 36 0.19 -7.27 7.32
C MET A 36 -0.53 -8.04 8.43
N PRO A 37 0.19 -8.56 9.44
CA PRO A 37 -0.47 -9.24 10.56
C PRO A 37 -1.20 -8.24 11.46
N VAL A 38 -2.29 -8.72 12.05
CA VAL A 38 -3.00 -8.00 13.11
C VAL A 38 -2.51 -8.57 14.44
N ASN A 39 -1.60 -7.84 15.10
CA ASN A 39 -0.94 -8.29 16.32
C ASN A 39 -0.66 -7.10 17.26
N GLU A 40 0.13 -7.30 18.31
CA GLU A 40 0.43 -6.28 19.31
C GLU A 40 1.10 -5.02 18.71
N LYS A 41 1.76 -5.12 17.55
CA LYS A 41 2.42 -3.98 16.89
C LYS A 41 1.45 -3.15 16.07
N THR A 42 0.30 -3.72 15.66
CA THR A 42 -0.66 -3.09 14.75
C THR A 42 -2.01 -2.82 15.41
N ARG A 43 -2.22 -3.26 16.66
CA ARG A 43 -3.45 -3.04 17.41
C ARG A 43 -3.44 -1.71 18.14
N GLN A 44 -4.63 -1.15 18.33
CA GLN A 44 -4.87 -0.01 19.22
C GLN A 44 -5.28 -0.52 20.63
N PRO A 45 -5.46 0.38 21.64
CA PRO A 45 -5.68 -0.05 23.04
C PRO A 45 -6.89 -0.97 23.29
N LEU A 46 -7.90 -0.97 22.43
CA LEU A 46 -9.07 -1.85 22.56
C LEU A 46 -8.84 -3.24 21.93
N GLY A 47 -7.65 -3.52 21.42
CA GLY A 47 -7.31 -4.78 20.77
C GLY A 47 -7.70 -4.91 19.31
N LEU A 48 -8.21 -3.83 18.71
CA LEU A 48 -8.58 -3.79 17.30
C LEU A 48 -7.40 -3.31 16.44
N LEU A 49 -7.39 -3.67 15.17
CA LEU A 49 -6.42 -3.12 14.22
C LEU A 49 -6.48 -1.59 14.27
N HIS A 50 -5.33 -0.97 14.48
CA HIS A 50 -5.21 0.49 14.50
C HIS A 50 -5.45 1.05 13.10
N GLY A 51 -6.33 2.07 12.99
CA GLY A 51 -6.61 2.71 11.71
C GLY A 51 -5.36 3.30 11.06
N GLY A 52 -4.42 3.82 11.85
CA GLY A 52 -3.13 4.28 11.37
C GLY A 52 -2.29 3.16 10.75
N ALA A 53 -2.36 1.94 11.28
CA ALA A 53 -1.66 0.79 10.70
C ALA A 53 -2.25 0.42 9.34
N SER A 54 -3.57 0.49 9.17
CA SER A 54 -4.22 0.35 7.86
C SER A 54 -3.73 1.41 6.88
N CYS A 55 -3.57 2.65 7.33
CA CYS A 55 -3.02 3.73 6.49
C CYS A 55 -1.57 3.46 6.09
N VAL A 56 -0.75 2.91 6.99
CA VAL A 56 0.65 2.57 6.67
C VAL A 56 0.72 1.53 5.56
N ILE A 57 0.01 0.40 5.69
CA ILE A 57 0.06 -0.62 4.64
C ILE A 57 -0.54 -0.11 3.32
N ALA A 58 -1.59 0.70 3.39
CA ALA A 58 -2.19 1.30 2.19
C ALA A 58 -1.19 2.22 1.47
N GLU A 59 -0.53 3.11 2.19
CA GLU A 59 0.46 4.02 1.61
C GLU A 59 1.67 3.28 1.09
N SER A 60 2.21 2.32 1.83
CA SER A 60 3.34 1.50 1.39
C SER A 60 3.01 0.76 0.09
N THR A 61 1.82 0.16 0.01
CA THR A 61 1.41 -0.59 -1.18
C THR A 61 1.17 0.32 -2.38
N ALA A 62 0.40 1.39 -2.20
CA ALA A 62 0.06 2.31 -3.29
C ALA A 62 1.26 3.14 -3.75
N SER A 63 2.13 3.57 -2.83
CA SER A 63 3.34 4.31 -3.16
C SER A 63 4.32 3.44 -3.96
N CYS A 64 4.48 2.19 -3.56
CA CYS A 64 5.27 1.22 -4.32
C CYS A 64 4.67 1.00 -5.71
N ALA A 65 3.35 0.76 -5.79
CA ALA A 65 2.66 0.58 -7.07
C ALA A 65 2.86 1.78 -7.99
N ALA A 66 2.71 3.00 -7.47
CA ALA A 66 2.93 4.22 -8.24
C ALA A 66 4.37 4.31 -8.76
N TYR A 67 5.35 3.97 -7.92
CA TYR A 67 6.76 3.96 -8.30
C TYR A 67 7.03 2.97 -9.44
N LEU A 68 6.35 1.83 -9.46
CA LEU A 68 6.51 0.82 -10.51
C LEU A 68 5.94 1.26 -11.87
N THR A 69 5.16 2.34 -11.91
CA THR A 69 4.59 2.87 -13.17
C THR A 69 5.51 3.86 -13.86
N VAL A 70 6.56 4.34 -13.21
CA VAL A 70 7.44 5.39 -13.74
C VAL A 70 8.84 4.84 -14.09
N ASP A 71 9.51 5.54 -14.98
CA ASP A 71 10.92 5.27 -15.28
C ASP A 71 11.78 5.77 -14.10
N PRO A 72 12.42 4.89 -13.32
CA PRO A 72 13.15 5.27 -12.12
C PRO A 72 14.41 6.11 -12.42
N SER A 73 14.88 6.12 -13.67
CA SER A 73 15.99 7.00 -14.07
C SER A 73 15.54 8.45 -14.23
N LYS A 74 14.24 8.70 -14.37
CA LYS A 74 13.67 10.03 -14.64
C LYS A 74 12.77 10.53 -13.54
N LYS A 75 12.05 9.64 -12.86
CA LYS A 75 11.03 9.99 -11.89
C LYS A 75 11.20 9.23 -10.58
N THR A 76 10.83 9.89 -9.51
CA THR A 76 10.54 9.25 -8.22
C THR A 76 9.12 9.59 -7.79
N VAL A 77 8.64 8.92 -6.77
CA VAL A 77 7.27 9.08 -6.31
C VAL A 77 7.28 9.39 -4.81
N VAL A 78 6.47 10.36 -4.41
CA VAL A 78 6.23 10.69 -3.00
C VAL A 78 4.72 10.76 -2.75
N GLY A 79 4.30 10.44 -1.53
CA GLY A 79 2.90 10.58 -1.14
C GLY A 79 2.50 12.03 -1.02
N LEU A 80 1.32 12.37 -1.54
CA LEU A 80 0.75 13.71 -1.48
C LEU A 80 -0.42 13.79 -0.50
N SER A 81 -1.34 12.83 -0.57
CA SER A 81 -2.49 12.79 0.34
C SER A 81 -3.04 11.37 0.45
N LEU A 82 -3.73 11.12 1.55
CA LEU A 82 -4.39 9.85 1.81
C LEU A 82 -5.69 10.11 2.56
N THR A 83 -6.78 9.52 2.07
CA THR A 83 -8.08 9.57 2.72
C THR A 83 -8.54 8.15 3.04
N ALA A 84 -8.82 7.88 4.30
CA ALA A 84 -9.19 6.55 4.77
C ALA A 84 -10.58 6.55 5.39
N ASN A 85 -11.38 5.52 5.06
CA ASN A 85 -12.63 5.20 5.72
C ASN A 85 -12.50 3.81 6.32
N HIS A 86 -12.51 3.71 7.65
CA HIS A 86 -12.44 2.45 8.36
C HIS A 86 -13.86 1.93 8.54
N ILE A 87 -14.12 0.71 8.05
CA ILE A 87 -15.49 0.19 7.88
C ILE A 87 -15.78 -0.92 8.88
N LYS A 88 -14.84 -1.85 9.07
CA LYS A 88 -15.01 -3.02 9.93
C LYS A 88 -13.80 -3.24 10.81
N SER A 89 -14.03 -3.60 12.07
CA SER A 89 -12.95 -3.95 13.01
C SER A 89 -12.44 -5.36 12.76
N ILE A 90 -11.15 -5.57 13.06
CA ILE A 90 -10.52 -6.89 13.06
C ILE A 90 -9.56 -6.97 14.25
N THR A 91 -9.50 -8.12 14.91
CA THR A 91 -8.73 -8.33 16.14
C THR A 91 -7.54 -9.25 16.00
N GLU A 92 -7.50 -10.07 14.94
CA GLU A 92 -6.44 -11.06 14.71
C GLU A 92 -6.36 -11.44 13.24
N GLY A 93 -5.37 -12.24 12.89
CA GLY A 93 -5.16 -12.73 11.53
C GLY A 93 -4.34 -11.74 10.70
N PHE A 94 -4.68 -11.62 9.44
CA PHE A 94 -4.00 -10.75 8.48
C PHE A 94 -4.98 -9.84 7.77
N VAL A 95 -4.49 -8.67 7.36
CA VAL A 95 -5.17 -7.82 6.39
C VAL A 95 -4.35 -7.75 5.12
N TYR A 96 -5.05 -7.56 4.00
CA TYR A 96 -4.49 -7.48 2.66
C TYR A 96 -4.85 -6.15 2.05
N ALA A 97 -3.85 -5.41 1.60
CA ALA A 97 -4.03 -4.16 0.87
C ALA A 97 -3.87 -4.43 -0.61
N THR A 98 -4.87 -4.06 -1.40
CA THR A 98 -4.82 -4.15 -2.86
C THR A 98 -4.92 -2.75 -3.43
N ALA A 99 -3.84 -2.28 -4.06
CA ALA A 99 -3.77 -0.97 -4.69
C ALA A 99 -3.99 -1.10 -6.19
N SER A 100 -4.96 -0.36 -6.71
CA SER A 100 -5.28 -0.30 -8.14
C SER A 100 -5.36 1.16 -8.59
N PRO A 101 -4.90 1.50 -9.82
CA PRO A 101 -4.90 2.89 -10.25
C PRO A 101 -6.29 3.36 -10.66
N ASN A 102 -6.68 4.55 -10.20
CA ASN A 102 -7.83 5.30 -10.70
C ASN A 102 -7.43 6.28 -11.80
N HIS A 103 -6.23 6.85 -11.67
CA HIS A 103 -5.71 7.85 -12.58
C HIS A 103 -4.19 7.76 -12.62
N LEU A 104 -3.64 7.63 -13.81
CA LEU A 104 -2.20 7.66 -14.05
C LEU A 104 -1.87 8.88 -14.89
N GLY A 105 -1.53 9.98 -14.22
CA GLY A 105 -1.14 11.21 -14.86
C GLY A 105 0.37 11.38 -14.99
N LYS A 106 0.80 12.45 -15.62
CA LYS A 106 2.21 12.77 -15.81
C LYS A 106 2.90 13.17 -14.50
N THR A 107 2.20 13.95 -13.67
CA THR A 107 2.74 14.52 -12.44
C THR A 107 2.09 13.95 -11.17
N THR A 108 0.92 13.34 -11.30
CA THR A 108 0.20 12.72 -10.19
C THR A 108 -0.45 11.42 -10.63
N SER A 109 -0.65 10.53 -9.66
CA SER A 109 -1.51 9.35 -9.84
C SER A 109 -2.39 9.19 -8.61
N ILE A 110 -3.58 8.63 -8.82
CA ILE A 110 -4.56 8.39 -7.76
C ILE A 110 -4.85 6.90 -7.73
N TRP A 111 -4.80 6.34 -6.52
CA TRP A 111 -4.90 4.90 -6.30
C TRP A 111 -6.02 4.58 -5.32
N ASP A 112 -6.84 3.60 -5.67
CA ASP A 112 -7.76 2.96 -4.73
C ASP A 112 -7.01 1.86 -3.99
N VAL A 113 -7.18 1.81 -2.68
CA VAL A 113 -6.65 0.73 -1.85
C VAL A 113 -7.79 0.13 -1.04
N LYS A 114 -8.02 -1.15 -1.22
CA LYS A 114 -8.94 -1.93 -0.39
C LYS A 114 -8.12 -2.69 0.64
N ILE A 115 -8.48 -2.51 1.91
CA ILE A 115 -7.95 -3.34 3.00
C ILE A 115 -9.02 -4.38 3.32
N GLU A 116 -8.68 -5.65 3.13
CA GLU A 116 -9.62 -6.76 3.33
C GLU A 116 -9.01 -7.79 4.28
N ASP A 117 -9.87 -8.54 4.99
CA ASP A 117 -9.42 -9.68 5.79
C ASP A 117 -9.19 -10.92 4.90
N GLU A 118 -8.81 -12.05 5.52
CA GLU A 118 -8.55 -13.31 4.81
C GLU A 118 -9.78 -13.88 4.11
N MET A 119 -10.98 -13.49 4.53
CA MET A 119 -12.25 -13.92 3.95
C MET A 119 -12.80 -12.95 2.92
N GLY A 120 -12.08 -11.88 2.61
CA GLY A 120 -12.50 -10.86 1.65
C GLY A 120 -13.45 -9.81 2.21
N ASN A 121 -13.65 -9.74 3.54
CA ASN A 121 -14.45 -8.67 4.13
C ASN A 121 -13.69 -7.35 4.09
N LEU A 122 -14.36 -6.28 3.67
CA LEU A 122 -13.76 -4.95 3.58
C LEU A 122 -13.57 -4.36 4.98
N ILE A 123 -12.32 -4.09 5.34
CA ILE A 123 -11.92 -3.50 6.62
C ILE A 123 -11.77 -1.97 6.50
N SER A 124 -11.12 -1.51 5.44
CA SER A 124 -10.94 -0.07 5.15
C SER A 124 -10.95 0.17 3.66
N LYS A 125 -11.45 1.34 3.27
CA LYS A 125 -11.42 1.87 1.90
C LYS A 125 -10.57 3.13 1.91
N ILE A 126 -9.52 3.16 1.09
CA ILE A 126 -8.51 4.22 1.13
C ILE A 126 -8.27 4.72 -0.28
N VAL A 127 -8.11 6.04 -0.41
CA VAL A 127 -7.68 6.70 -1.65
C VAL A 127 -6.35 7.37 -1.37
N PHE A 128 -5.36 7.08 -2.19
CA PHE A 128 -4.01 7.62 -2.08
C PHE A 128 -3.65 8.39 -3.34
N THR A 129 -3.12 9.61 -3.17
CA THR A 129 -2.60 10.43 -4.27
C THR A 129 -1.08 10.50 -4.16
N ALA A 130 -0.41 10.16 -5.25
CA ALA A 130 1.04 10.20 -5.38
C ALA A 130 1.47 11.36 -6.28
N MET A 131 2.59 11.99 -5.96
CA MET A 131 3.26 12.97 -6.80
C MET A 131 4.46 12.32 -7.48
N HIS A 132 4.55 12.50 -8.79
CA HIS A 132 5.68 12.05 -9.60
C HIS A 132 6.67 13.21 -9.78
N LYS A 133 7.80 13.11 -9.13
CA LYS A 133 8.84 14.16 -9.14
C LYS A 133 9.99 13.78 -10.06
N ASP A 134 10.58 14.77 -10.70
CA ASP A 134 11.79 14.53 -11.47
C ASP A 134 12.95 14.15 -10.55
N VAL A 135 13.72 13.16 -10.96
CA VAL A 135 14.96 12.80 -10.28
C VAL A 135 15.98 13.90 -10.56
N LYS A 136 16.57 14.44 -9.49
CA LYS A 136 17.65 15.44 -9.63
C LYS A 136 18.92 14.72 -10.09
N VAL A 137 19.45 15.20 -11.19
CA VAL A 137 20.72 14.72 -11.74
C VAL A 137 21.87 15.46 -11.06
#